data_1be06547d3ae60905a7910d9ef44cbf2
#
_entry.id   1be06547d3ae60905a7910d9ef44cbf2
#
_cell.length_a   1.000
_cell.length_b   1.000
_cell.length_c   1.000
_cell.angle_alpha   90.00
_cell.angle_beta   90.00
_cell.angle_gamma   90.00
#
_symmetry.space_group_name_H-M   'P 1'
#
loop_
_entity.id
_entity.type
_entity.pdbx_description
1 polymer ?
#
loop_
_entity_poly.entity_id
_entity_poly.type
_entity_poly.pdbx_seq_one_letter_code
_entity_poly.pdbx_strand_id
1 'polypeptide(L)'
;MSRSYIFSSESVGEGHPDKVADTISDAVLDACLSQDKNSRVACETYVKSNIVIVGGEITTKAKLDYEKIIRKSVREIGYVNDDDVFHADKLFIMNIITAQSPDISQGVDAKKVKGKKTAEQGAGDQGLMFGYACNETEELMPAPIMYAHRLGRELTAIRKAGKAAKWLRPDAKSQVSVEYVNGKPTRIVNVVISTQHADGVEHAEIEKFCIEKVVRKVLPKNMLTSKTEFLINPTGRFVVGGPQGDTGLTGRKIIVDTYGGMGRHGGGAFSGKDPSKVDRSAAYMGRWVAKNIVAAGFAARCEIQFAYAIGHPQPVSVHIDTFGTHTVSEEKIQKAIAKVFSFKPADIVSQLDLLRPIYGLSTNYGHFGKDDKELTWERTDKVHALKKAI
;
A
#
# COMPACT_ATOMS: atom_id res chain seq x y z
N MET A 1 -35.07 7.18 8.11
CA MET A 1 -34.84 7.40 6.66
C MET A 1 -33.64 6.55 6.23
N SER A 2 -33.73 5.87 5.10
CA SER A 2 -32.61 5.13 4.53
C SER A 2 -31.53 6.14 4.12
N ARG A 3 -30.29 6.00 4.64
CA ARG A 3 -29.17 6.85 4.25
C ARG A 3 -28.52 6.26 3.00
N SER A 4 -28.55 7.00 1.89
CA SER A 4 -27.83 6.66 0.67
C SER A 4 -26.75 7.71 0.39
N TYR A 5 -25.57 7.25 -0.10
CA TYR A 5 -24.47 8.10 -0.50
C TYR A 5 -23.58 7.37 -1.52
N ILE A 6 -22.78 8.13 -2.27
CA ILE A 6 -21.76 7.59 -3.17
C ILE A 6 -20.39 7.79 -2.53
N PHE A 7 -19.56 6.76 -2.57
CA PHE A 7 -18.17 6.83 -2.12
C PHE A 7 -17.25 6.36 -3.24
N SER A 8 -16.16 7.11 -3.45
CA SER A 8 -15.22 6.85 -4.54
C SER A 8 -13.82 6.61 -3.98
N SER A 9 -13.10 5.67 -4.59
CA SER A 9 -11.68 5.47 -4.34
C SER A 9 -10.94 5.34 -5.65
N GLU A 10 -9.71 5.85 -5.67
CA GLU A 10 -8.80 5.72 -6.82
C GLU A 10 -7.66 4.75 -6.54
N SER A 11 -7.10 4.18 -7.60
CA SER A 11 -5.84 3.46 -7.61
C SER A 11 -5.01 3.90 -8.80
N VAL A 12 -3.70 3.62 -8.74
CA VAL A 12 -2.78 3.93 -9.83
C VAL A 12 -1.97 2.71 -10.23
N GLY A 13 -1.56 2.66 -11.49
CA GLY A 13 -0.73 1.59 -12.03
C GLY A 13 0.70 1.63 -11.50
N GLU A 14 1.43 0.53 -11.68
CA GLU A 14 2.84 0.43 -11.28
C GLU A 14 3.75 1.42 -12.02
N GLY A 15 3.35 1.88 -13.22
CA GLY A 15 4.06 2.89 -14.00
C GLY A 15 3.69 4.34 -13.67
N HIS A 16 2.76 4.58 -12.76
CA HIS A 16 2.51 5.93 -12.26
C HIS A 16 3.78 6.49 -11.60
N PRO A 17 4.17 7.76 -11.84
CA PRO A 17 5.44 8.29 -11.35
C PRO A 17 5.70 8.07 -9.87
N ASP A 18 4.71 8.33 -9.01
CA ASP A 18 4.86 8.11 -7.57
C ASP A 18 5.03 6.62 -7.23
N LYS A 19 4.36 5.70 -7.95
CA LYS A 19 4.52 4.25 -7.71
C LYS A 19 5.82 3.70 -8.29
N VAL A 20 6.35 4.30 -9.35
CA VAL A 20 7.73 4.04 -9.80
C VAL A 20 8.72 4.38 -8.69
N ALA A 21 8.57 5.56 -8.06
CA ALA A 21 9.41 5.97 -6.94
C ALA A 21 9.29 5.02 -5.74
N ASP A 22 8.07 4.65 -5.36
CA ASP A 22 7.80 3.67 -4.29
C ASP A 22 8.44 2.30 -4.61
N THR A 23 8.31 1.83 -5.84
CA THR A 23 8.87 0.53 -6.28
C THR A 23 10.39 0.52 -6.20
N ILE A 24 11.05 1.60 -6.61
CA ILE A 24 12.51 1.72 -6.50
C ILE A 24 12.93 1.73 -5.01
N SER A 25 12.25 2.50 -4.18
CA SER A 25 12.57 2.62 -2.75
C SER A 25 12.40 1.29 -2.01
N ASP A 26 11.34 0.53 -2.28
CA ASP A 26 11.13 -0.80 -1.69
C ASP A 26 12.08 -1.86 -2.28
N ALA A 27 12.48 -1.74 -3.55
CA ALA A 27 13.51 -2.62 -4.12
C ALA A 27 14.88 -2.43 -3.45
N VAL A 28 15.24 -1.19 -3.09
CA VAL A 28 16.44 -0.90 -2.30
C VAL A 28 16.32 -1.50 -0.90
N LEU A 29 15.18 -1.37 -0.24
CA LEU A 29 14.93 -1.97 1.07
C LEU A 29 15.05 -3.50 1.03
N ASP A 30 14.40 -4.15 0.06
CA ASP A 30 14.46 -5.61 -0.08
C ASP A 30 15.88 -6.09 -0.39
N ALA A 31 16.64 -5.35 -1.18
CA ALA A 31 18.05 -5.66 -1.44
C ALA A 31 18.93 -5.54 -0.18
N CYS A 32 18.64 -4.59 0.71
CA CYS A 32 19.28 -4.50 2.02
C CYS A 32 18.95 -5.71 2.90
N LEU A 33 17.65 -5.97 3.10
CA LEU A 33 17.18 -7.01 4.02
C LEU A 33 17.56 -8.44 3.57
N SER A 34 17.69 -8.65 2.27
CA SER A 34 18.13 -9.94 1.73
C SER A 34 19.56 -10.32 2.13
N GLN A 35 20.41 -9.34 2.43
CA GLN A 35 21.81 -9.52 2.80
C GLN A 35 22.07 -9.22 4.28
N ASP A 36 21.33 -8.28 4.87
CA ASP A 36 21.48 -7.85 6.27
C ASP A 36 20.10 -7.53 6.87
N LYS A 37 19.56 -8.45 7.65
CA LYS A 37 18.27 -8.30 8.34
C LYS A 37 18.23 -7.14 9.34
N ASN A 38 19.39 -6.64 9.77
CA ASN A 38 19.51 -5.53 10.71
C ASN A 38 19.67 -4.18 10.03
N SER A 39 19.51 -4.13 8.71
CA SER A 39 19.59 -2.88 7.94
C SER A 39 18.60 -1.84 8.47
N ARG A 40 19.06 -0.60 8.59
CA ARG A 40 18.24 0.58 8.83
C ARG A 40 18.13 1.34 7.52
N VAL A 41 16.92 1.45 7.01
CA VAL A 41 16.67 1.99 5.67
C VAL A 41 15.58 3.06 5.75
N ALA A 42 15.91 4.24 5.25
CA ALA A 42 14.99 5.30 4.91
C ALA A 42 15.39 5.78 3.52
N CYS A 43 14.82 5.15 2.49
CA CYS A 43 15.14 5.41 1.09
C CYS A 43 13.99 6.15 0.43
N GLU A 44 14.26 7.34 -0.09
CA GLU A 44 13.33 8.13 -0.85
C GLU A 44 13.82 8.27 -2.29
N THR A 45 12.88 8.27 -3.23
CA THR A 45 13.16 8.34 -4.66
C THR A 45 12.38 9.47 -5.29
N TYR A 46 13.06 10.25 -6.12
CA TYR A 46 12.48 11.23 -7.02
C TYR A 46 12.68 10.77 -8.46
N VAL A 47 11.62 10.87 -9.27
CA VAL A 47 11.67 10.55 -10.71
C VAL A 47 11.05 11.66 -11.55
N LYS A 48 11.73 12.06 -12.63
CA LYS A 48 11.21 12.99 -13.64
C LYS A 48 11.98 12.85 -14.95
N SER A 49 11.26 12.86 -16.08
CA SER A 49 11.83 12.68 -17.42
C SER A 49 12.67 11.39 -17.50
N ASN A 50 13.96 11.46 -17.67
CA ASN A 50 14.89 10.31 -17.62
C ASN A 50 15.79 10.32 -16.37
N ILE A 51 15.41 11.07 -15.33
CA ILE A 51 16.20 11.25 -14.11
C ILE A 51 15.59 10.43 -12.99
N VAL A 52 16.45 9.72 -12.25
CA VAL A 52 16.15 9.09 -10.98
C VAL A 52 17.13 9.57 -9.93
N ILE A 53 16.64 10.13 -8.84
CA ILE A 53 17.44 10.50 -7.68
C ILE A 53 17.01 9.61 -6.52
N VAL A 54 17.95 8.89 -5.91
CA VAL A 54 17.73 8.16 -4.67
C VAL A 54 18.49 8.85 -3.54
N GLY A 55 17.79 9.12 -2.44
CA GLY A 55 18.34 9.82 -1.28
C GLY A 55 17.84 9.22 0.02
N GLY A 56 18.30 9.77 1.14
CA GLY A 56 17.95 9.32 2.47
C GLY A 56 19.11 8.66 3.21
N GLU A 57 18.80 7.89 4.25
CA GLU A 57 19.79 7.33 5.16
C GLU A 57 19.69 5.81 5.19
N ILE A 58 20.81 5.13 4.92
CA ILE A 58 20.93 3.68 4.98
C ILE A 58 22.15 3.27 5.80
N THR A 59 21.92 2.48 6.85
CA THR A 59 22.98 1.80 7.61
C THR A 59 22.82 0.30 7.41
N THR A 60 23.75 -0.33 6.72
CA THR A 60 23.70 -1.75 6.37
C THR A 60 25.09 -2.33 6.14
N LYS A 61 25.21 -3.65 6.29
CA LYS A 61 26.38 -4.43 5.86
C LYS A 61 26.22 -4.96 4.43
N ALA A 62 25.04 -4.77 3.83
CA ALA A 62 24.76 -5.18 2.45
C ALA A 62 25.64 -4.39 1.46
N LYS A 63 26.06 -5.06 0.40
CA LYS A 63 26.74 -4.43 -0.73
C LYS A 63 25.73 -4.24 -1.85
N LEU A 64 25.35 -3.00 -2.10
CA LEU A 64 24.30 -2.65 -3.03
C LEU A 64 24.88 -2.03 -4.32
N ASP A 65 24.40 -2.51 -5.44
CA ASP A 65 24.53 -1.86 -6.74
C ASP A 65 23.23 -1.12 -7.04
N TYR A 66 23.14 0.12 -6.62
CA TYR A 66 21.93 0.95 -6.76
C TYR A 66 21.52 1.11 -8.22
N GLU A 67 22.48 1.28 -9.13
CA GLU A 67 22.18 1.42 -10.54
C GLU A 67 21.50 0.17 -11.11
N LYS A 68 22.01 -1.01 -10.79
CA LYS A 68 21.44 -2.28 -11.21
C LYS A 68 20.04 -2.50 -10.62
N ILE A 69 19.82 -2.15 -9.33
CA ILE A 69 18.53 -2.26 -8.65
C ILE A 69 17.51 -1.36 -9.34
N ILE A 70 17.85 -0.09 -9.56
CA ILE A 70 16.96 0.92 -10.16
C ILE A 70 16.58 0.50 -11.59
N ARG A 71 17.59 0.20 -12.44
CA ARG A 71 17.32 -0.20 -13.83
C ARG A 71 16.48 -1.47 -13.92
N LYS A 72 16.72 -2.44 -13.04
CA LYS A 72 15.92 -3.66 -12.95
C LYS A 72 14.46 -3.32 -12.61
N SER A 73 14.21 -2.50 -11.59
CA SER A 73 12.86 -2.10 -11.18
C SER A 73 12.11 -1.40 -12.31
N VAL A 74 12.76 -0.46 -12.99
CA VAL A 74 12.15 0.28 -14.12
C VAL A 74 11.86 -0.65 -15.31
N ARG A 75 12.74 -1.61 -15.57
CA ARG A 75 12.52 -2.62 -16.62
C ARG A 75 11.36 -3.55 -16.28
N GLU A 76 11.24 -4.01 -15.05
CA GLU A 76 10.15 -4.86 -14.58
C GLU A 76 8.79 -4.14 -14.60
N ILE A 77 8.76 -2.84 -14.35
CA ILE A 77 7.58 -1.98 -14.55
C ILE A 77 7.19 -1.95 -16.04
N GLY A 78 8.18 -1.96 -16.95
CA GLY A 78 7.94 -2.04 -18.40
C GLY A 78 8.24 -0.76 -19.17
N TYR A 79 9.05 0.14 -18.65
CA TYR A 79 9.61 1.27 -19.38
C TYR A 79 10.82 0.82 -20.18
N VAL A 80 10.54 0.19 -21.32
CA VAL A 80 11.52 -0.49 -22.20
C VAL A 80 11.26 -0.26 -23.69
N ASN A 81 10.30 0.59 -24.05
CA ASN A 81 9.98 0.87 -25.44
C ASN A 81 10.94 1.93 -25.99
N ASP A 82 11.26 1.87 -27.27
CA ASP A 82 12.23 2.78 -27.91
C ASP A 82 11.84 4.26 -27.81
N ASP A 83 10.54 4.53 -27.77
CA ASP A 83 9.91 5.86 -27.64
C ASP A 83 9.78 6.36 -26.19
N ASP A 84 10.10 5.52 -25.18
CA ASP A 84 10.09 5.95 -23.79
C ASP A 84 11.24 6.91 -23.51
N VAL A 85 10.96 8.11 -23.02
CA VAL A 85 11.97 9.03 -22.46
C VAL A 85 12.49 8.48 -21.12
N PHE A 86 11.56 8.04 -20.25
CA PHE A 86 11.92 7.32 -19.03
C PHE A 86 12.12 5.85 -19.36
N HIS A 87 13.33 5.47 -19.75
CA HIS A 87 13.66 4.13 -20.23
C HIS A 87 14.74 3.48 -19.36
N ALA A 88 14.57 2.23 -18.98
CA ALA A 88 15.44 1.50 -18.03
C ALA A 88 16.95 1.63 -18.35
N ASP A 89 17.32 1.61 -19.63
CA ASP A 89 18.73 1.69 -20.05
C ASP A 89 19.24 3.11 -20.32
N LYS A 90 18.33 4.10 -20.38
CA LYS A 90 18.66 5.51 -20.73
C LYS A 90 18.58 6.45 -19.51
N LEU A 91 18.36 5.92 -18.29
CA LEU A 91 18.23 6.72 -17.08
C LEU A 91 19.54 7.42 -16.71
N PHE A 92 19.44 8.68 -16.31
CA PHE A 92 20.43 9.35 -15.50
C PHE A 92 20.10 9.11 -14.01
N ILE A 93 21.03 8.45 -13.30
CA ILE A 93 20.81 8.04 -11.90
C ILE A 93 21.75 8.83 -11.00
N MET A 94 21.20 9.50 -9.99
CA MET A 94 21.95 10.19 -8.96
C MET A 94 21.69 9.50 -7.62
N ASN A 95 22.74 9.11 -6.94
CA ASN A 95 22.69 8.52 -5.61
C ASN A 95 23.29 9.51 -4.60
N ILE A 96 22.44 9.98 -3.67
CA ILE A 96 22.81 10.88 -2.57
C ILE A 96 22.46 10.25 -1.20
N ILE A 97 22.41 8.90 -1.13
CA ILE A 97 22.19 8.18 0.11
C ILE A 97 23.41 8.33 1.02
N THR A 98 23.16 8.61 2.29
CA THR A 98 24.17 8.73 3.34
C THR A 98 23.97 7.69 4.44
N ALA A 99 24.93 7.55 5.35
CA ALA A 99 24.74 6.77 6.58
C ALA A 99 23.83 7.51 7.56
N GLN A 100 23.05 6.77 8.36
CA GLN A 100 22.19 7.37 9.39
C GLN A 100 23.02 8.16 10.42
N SER A 101 22.48 9.34 10.81
CA SER A 101 23.07 10.17 11.88
C SER A 101 23.17 9.41 13.20
N PRO A 102 24.31 9.48 13.92
CA PRO A 102 24.46 8.91 15.26
C PRO A 102 23.40 9.43 16.26
N ASP A 103 22.93 10.68 16.09
CA ASP A 103 21.95 11.28 16.98
C ASP A 103 20.56 10.60 16.88
N ILE A 104 20.15 10.18 15.68
CA ILE A 104 18.91 9.46 15.46
C ILE A 104 19.02 8.03 15.99
N SER A 105 20.16 7.37 15.82
CA SER A 105 20.38 5.99 16.29
C SER A 105 20.23 5.84 17.81
N GLN A 106 20.53 6.90 18.57
CA GLN A 106 20.40 6.89 20.03
C GLN A 106 18.96 6.68 20.54
N GLY A 107 17.94 7.04 19.75
CA GLY A 107 16.52 6.87 20.12
C GLY A 107 15.94 5.52 19.77
N VAL A 108 16.52 4.84 18.77
CA VAL A 108 15.99 3.60 18.15
C VAL A 108 16.65 2.35 18.70
N ASP A 109 17.95 2.42 19.04
CA ASP A 109 18.67 1.27 19.55
C ASP A 109 18.24 0.94 20.98
N ALA A 110 18.09 -0.36 21.25
CA ALA A 110 17.68 -0.86 22.56
C ALA A 110 18.63 -0.38 23.66
N LYS A 111 18.18 0.60 24.45
CA LYS A 111 18.94 1.08 25.63
C LYS A 111 18.61 0.23 26.85
N LYS A 112 19.63 -0.14 27.60
CA LYS A 112 19.43 -0.70 28.96
C LYS A 112 18.77 0.37 29.83
N VAL A 113 17.49 0.22 30.10
CA VAL A 113 16.79 1.05 31.08
C VAL A 113 17.32 0.65 32.47
N LYS A 114 17.75 1.67 33.28
CA LYS A 114 18.25 1.45 34.63
C LYS A 114 17.22 0.65 35.45
N GLY A 115 17.59 -0.58 35.86
CA GLY A 115 16.71 -1.47 36.65
C GLY A 115 16.00 -2.57 35.84
N LYS A 116 16.10 -2.63 34.48
CA LYS A 116 15.58 -3.75 33.68
C LYS A 116 16.70 -4.67 33.18
N LYS A 117 16.44 -5.99 33.17
CA LYS A 117 17.41 -7.01 32.71
C LYS A 117 17.62 -7.04 31.20
N THR A 118 16.70 -6.49 30.43
CA THR A 118 16.71 -6.46 28.95
C THR A 118 16.55 -5.05 28.43
N ALA A 119 17.30 -4.72 27.39
CA ALA A 119 17.11 -3.49 26.63
C ALA A 119 15.81 -3.58 25.81
N GLU A 120 14.95 -2.58 25.87
CA GLU A 120 13.72 -2.51 25.05
C GLU A 120 13.93 -1.48 23.93
N GLN A 121 13.54 -1.85 22.70
CA GLN A 121 13.55 -0.95 21.56
C GLN A 121 12.38 0.02 21.67
N GLY A 122 12.66 1.33 21.63
CA GLY A 122 11.63 2.35 21.54
C GLY A 122 11.15 2.57 20.11
N ALA A 123 10.04 3.30 19.96
CA ALA A 123 9.59 3.76 18.66
C ALA A 123 10.64 4.72 18.05
N GLY A 124 10.91 4.54 16.75
CA GLY A 124 11.90 5.36 16.04
C GLY A 124 11.46 6.80 15.78
N ASP A 125 10.16 7.06 15.91
CA ASP A 125 9.57 8.39 15.77
C ASP A 125 8.27 8.47 16.57
N GLN A 126 7.75 9.68 16.72
CA GLN A 126 6.37 9.92 17.12
C GLN A 126 5.45 9.76 15.92
N GLY A 127 4.16 9.46 16.16
CA GLY A 127 3.20 9.45 15.07
C GLY A 127 1.89 8.77 15.42
N LEU A 128 0.93 8.89 14.50
CA LEU A 128 -0.37 8.22 14.53
C LEU A 128 -0.43 7.21 13.40
N MET A 129 -0.85 5.98 13.67
CA MET A 129 -1.02 4.94 12.68
C MET A 129 -2.41 4.33 12.82
N PHE A 130 -3.00 3.98 11.68
CA PHE A 130 -4.35 3.41 11.63
C PHE A 130 -4.34 2.06 10.92
N GLY A 131 -5.17 1.17 11.42
CA GLY A 131 -5.56 -0.04 10.73
C GLY A 131 -7.07 -0.05 10.54
N TYR A 132 -7.54 -0.66 9.43
CA TYR A 132 -8.96 -0.75 9.12
C TYR A 132 -9.29 -2.10 8.48
N ALA A 133 -10.51 -2.55 8.70
CA ALA A 133 -11.12 -3.68 8.00
C ALA A 133 -12.65 -3.52 7.97
N CYS A 134 -13.28 -4.08 6.96
CA CYS A 134 -14.74 -4.17 6.85
C CYS A 134 -15.13 -5.43 6.06
N ASN A 135 -16.36 -5.88 6.22
CA ASN A 135 -16.89 -7.09 5.58
C ASN A 135 -17.51 -6.86 4.20
N GLU A 136 -16.99 -5.89 3.44
CA GLU A 136 -17.51 -5.52 2.13
C GLU A 136 -16.97 -6.39 0.99
N THR A 137 -15.76 -6.92 1.13
CA THR A 137 -15.10 -7.82 0.18
C THR A 137 -14.51 -9.03 0.91
N GLU A 138 -14.14 -10.07 0.16
CA GLU A 138 -13.50 -11.29 0.71
C GLU A 138 -12.19 -10.98 1.42
N GLU A 139 -11.47 -9.98 0.94
CA GLU A 139 -10.21 -9.51 1.52
C GLU A 139 -10.42 -8.72 2.83
N LEU A 140 -11.67 -8.48 3.22
CA LEU A 140 -12.07 -7.62 4.34
C LEU A 140 -11.57 -6.18 4.17
N MET A 141 -11.78 -5.64 2.98
CA MET A 141 -11.40 -4.30 2.54
C MET A 141 -12.61 -3.53 2.00
N PRO A 142 -12.55 -2.18 1.96
CA PRO A 142 -13.58 -1.38 1.30
C PRO A 142 -13.72 -1.69 -0.18
N ALA A 143 -14.94 -1.85 -0.65
CA ALA A 143 -15.24 -2.22 -2.03
C ALA A 143 -14.67 -1.25 -3.08
N PRO A 144 -14.78 0.11 -2.93
CA PRO A 144 -14.31 1.02 -3.96
C PRO A 144 -12.83 0.90 -4.25
N ILE A 145 -11.97 0.84 -3.20
CA ILE A 145 -10.53 0.73 -3.39
C ILE A 145 -10.11 -0.62 -3.96
N MET A 146 -10.74 -1.72 -3.51
CA MET A 146 -10.46 -3.05 -4.03
C MET A 146 -10.83 -3.16 -5.51
N TYR A 147 -11.96 -2.59 -5.91
CA TYR A 147 -12.35 -2.56 -7.31
C TYR A 147 -11.39 -1.72 -8.16
N ALA A 148 -10.96 -0.56 -7.67
CA ALA A 148 -9.96 0.25 -8.34
C ALA A 148 -8.62 -0.50 -8.49
N HIS A 149 -8.16 -1.20 -7.44
CA HIS A 149 -6.94 -2.02 -7.51
C HIS A 149 -7.07 -3.17 -8.52
N ARG A 150 -8.21 -3.88 -8.56
CA ARG A 150 -8.45 -4.98 -9.50
C ARG A 150 -8.38 -4.51 -10.96
N LEU A 151 -8.90 -3.32 -11.27
CA LEU A 151 -8.80 -2.72 -12.61
C LEU A 151 -7.33 -2.49 -13.01
N GLY A 152 -6.54 -1.87 -12.14
CA GLY A 152 -5.13 -1.60 -12.37
C GLY A 152 -4.30 -2.87 -12.51
N ARG A 153 -4.53 -3.88 -11.65
CA ARG A 153 -3.86 -5.19 -11.73
C ARG A 153 -4.13 -5.88 -13.07
N GLU A 154 -5.39 -5.86 -13.52
CA GLU A 154 -5.76 -6.50 -14.78
C GLU A 154 -5.11 -5.82 -16.00
N LEU A 155 -5.09 -4.47 -16.04
CA LEU A 155 -4.39 -3.72 -17.07
C LEU A 155 -2.91 -4.12 -17.14
N THR A 156 -2.24 -4.18 -15.99
CA THR A 156 -0.83 -4.59 -15.89
C THR A 156 -0.63 -6.04 -16.30
N ALA A 157 -1.49 -6.95 -15.88
CA ALA A 157 -1.40 -8.36 -16.24
C ALA A 157 -1.51 -8.56 -17.77
N ILE A 158 -2.46 -7.88 -18.42
CA ILE A 158 -2.62 -7.94 -19.87
C ILE A 158 -1.41 -7.34 -20.58
N ARG A 159 -0.92 -6.18 -20.14
CA ARG A 159 0.25 -5.52 -20.71
C ARG A 159 1.50 -6.41 -20.64
N LYS A 160 1.79 -6.96 -19.45
CA LYS A 160 2.96 -7.85 -19.24
C LYS A 160 2.85 -9.17 -19.98
N ALA A 161 1.64 -9.69 -20.21
CA ALA A 161 1.44 -10.88 -21.05
C ALA A 161 1.81 -10.65 -22.51
N GLY A 162 1.80 -9.42 -23.02
CA GLY A 162 2.28 -9.03 -24.35
C GLY A 162 1.50 -9.60 -25.54
N LYS A 163 0.37 -10.30 -25.30
CA LYS A 163 -0.40 -11.01 -26.34
C LYS A 163 -1.54 -10.18 -26.90
N ALA A 164 -2.18 -9.38 -26.06
CA ALA A 164 -3.29 -8.51 -26.44
C ALA A 164 -2.94 -7.06 -26.09
N ALA A 165 -3.51 -6.09 -26.82
CA ALA A 165 -3.30 -4.67 -26.55
C ALA A 165 -1.81 -4.28 -26.38
N LYS A 166 -0.99 -4.58 -27.37
CA LYS A 166 0.44 -4.21 -27.40
C LYS A 166 0.70 -2.72 -27.30
N TRP A 167 -0.34 -1.94 -27.47
CA TRP A 167 -0.35 -0.49 -27.32
C TRP A 167 -0.43 -0.01 -25.86
N LEU A 168 -0.75 -0.88 -24.90
CA LEU A 168 -0.75 -0.51 -23.48
C LEU A 168 0.65 -0.10 -23.00
N ARG A 169 0.71 1.01 -22.25
CA ARG A 169 1.91 1.53 -21.62
C ARG A 169 1.78 1.44 -20.09
N PRO A 170 2.88 1.61 -19.32
CA PRO A 170 2.90 1.32 -17.89
C PRO A 170 2.04 2.24 -17.01
N ASP A 171 1.87 3.52 -17.39
CA ASP A 171 1.12 4.48 -16.55
C ASP A 171 -0.39 4.29 -16.72
N ALA A 172 -1.08 4.24 -15.58
CA ALA A 172 -2.53 4.17 -15.55
C ALA A 172 -3.09 4.68 -14.23
N LYS A 173 -4.34 5.13 -14.27
CA LYS A 173 -5.17 5.41 -13.09
C LYS A 173 -6.51 4.74 -13.24
N SER A 174 -7.10 4.34 -12.13
CA SER A 174 -8.46 3.81 -12.06
C SER A 174 -9.19 4.40 -10.87
N GLN A 175 -10.48 4.64 -11.01
CA GLN A 175 -11.35 5.10 -9.93
C GLN A 175 -12.69 4.38 -10.04
N VAL A 176 -13.24 4.01 -8.88
CA VAL A 176 -14.57 3.38 -8.83
C VAL A 176 -15.42 4.10 -7.79
N SER A 177 -16.62 4.51 -8.21
CA SER A 177 -17.63 5.10 -7.35
C SER A 177 -18.74 4.08 -7.07
N VAL A 178 -18.98 3.82 -5.79
CA VAL A 178 -19.95 2.84 -5.31
C VAL A 178 -21.05 3.54 -4.54
N GLU A 179 -22.30 3.20 -4.83
CA GLU A 179 -23.45 3.63 -4.03
C GLU A 179 -23.59 2.73 -2.82
N TYR A 180 -23.77 3.37 -1.68
CA TYR A 180 -24.04 2.74 -0.38
C TYR A 180 -25.46 3.03 0.05
N VAL A 181 -26.18 2.00 0.47
CA VAL A 181 -27.49 2.12 1.11
C VAL A 181 -27.42 1.49 2.50
N ASN A 182 -27.69 2.28 3.53
CA ASN A 182 -27.57 1.86 4.93
C ASN A 182 -26.18 1.25 5.27
N GLY A 183 -25.12 1.85 4.73
CA GLY A 183 -23.74 1.44 4.98
C GLY A 183 -23.27 0.19 4.21
N LYS A 184 -24.08 -0.34 3.28
CA LYS A 184 -23.73 -1.50 2.45
C LYS A 184 -23.54 -1.07 0.99
N PRO A 185 -22.48 -1.54 0.30
CA PRO A 185 -22.29 -1.28 -1.12
C PRO A 185 -23.40 -1.99 -1.93
N THR A 186 -24.04 -1.28 -2.86
CA THR A 186 -25.20 -1.80 -3.61
C THR A 186 -25.00 -1.84 -5.10
N ARG A 187 -24.32 -0.84 -5.71
CA ARG A 187 -24.03 -0.82 -7.13
C ARG A 187 -22.82 0.07 -7.44
N ILE A 188 -22.19 -0.16 -8.56
CA ILE A 188 -21.16 0.71 -9.12
C ILE A 188 -21.84 1.80 -9.94
N VAL A 189 -21.57 3.06 -9.57
CA VAL A 189 -22.15 4.24 -10.22
C VAL A 189 -21.35 4.61 -11.46
N ASN A 190 -20.02 4.74 -11.30
CA ASN A 190 -19.12 4.96 -12.43
C ASN A 190 -17.77 4.26 -12.23
N VAL A 191 -17.10 4.04 -13.35
CA VAL A 191 -15.74 3.53 -13.46
C VAL A 191 -14.94 4.47 -14.35
N VAL A 192 -13.86 5.02 -13.80
CA VAL A 192 -12.90 5.83 -14.57
C VAL A 192 -11.63 5.01 -14.77
N ILE A 193 -11.15 4.94 -16.01
CA ILE A 193 -9.84 4.39 -16.35
C ILE A 193 -9.12 5.41 -17.24
N SER A 194 -7.93 5.82 -16.81
CA SER A 194 -6.99 6.55 -17.66
C SER A 194 -5.76 5.68 -17.84
N THR A 195 -5.54 5.18 -19.06
CA THR A 195 -4.41 4.30 -19.36
C THR A 195 -3.54 4.90 -20.45
N GLN A 196 -2.23 4.94 -20.21
CA GLN A 196 -1.24 5.34 -21.19
C GLN A 196 -1.21 4.32 -22.34
N HIS A 197 -1.06 4.82 -23.57
CA HIS A 197 -1.06 4.00 -24.78
C HIS A 197 -0.03 4.48 -25.80
N ALA A 198 0.35 3.63 -26.73
CA ALA A 198 1.15 3.99 -27.89
C ALA A 198 0.42 5.02 -28.76
N ASP A 199 1.17 5.79 -29.53
CA ASP A 199 0.56 6.70 -30.50
C ASP A 199 -0.17 5.94 -31.61
N GLY A 200 -1.13 6.60 -32.25
CA GLY A 200 -1.90 6.06 -33.39
C GLY A 200 -3.00 5.06 -33.01
N VAL A 201 -3.34 4.90 -31.72
CA VAL A 201 -4.46 4.04 -31.28
C VAL A 201 -5.74 4.86 -31.16
N GLU A 202 -6.80 4.40 -31.78
CA GLU A 202 -8.09 5.10 -31.76
C GLU A 202 -8.75 4.99 -30.36
N HIS A 203 -9.33 6.09 -29.90
CA HIS A 203 -9.99 6.16 -28.59
C HIS A 203 -11.08 5.09 -28.41
N ALA A 204 -11.88 4.83 -29.46
CA ALA A 204 -12.95 3.83 -29.45
C ALA A 204 -12.41 2.40 -29.23
N GLU A 205 -11.20 2.09 -29.72
CA GLU A 205 -10.54 0.80 -29.47
C GLU A 205 -10.16 0.67 -27.98
N ILE A 206 -9.57 1.71 -27.42
CA ILE A 206 -9.17 1.76 -26.00
C ILE A 206 -10.41 1.61 -25.11
N GLU A 207 -11.47 2.35 -25.38
CA GLU A 207 -12.71 2.32 -24.62
C GLU A 207 -13.34 0.92 -24.64
N LYS A 208 -13.55 0.37 -25.82
CA LYS A 208 -14.10 -0.98 -25.99
C LYS A 208 -13.26 -2.01 -25.26
N PHE A 209 -11.95 -1.97 -25.43
CA PHE A 209 -11.03 -2.88 -24.78
C PHE A 209 -11.12 -2.80 -23.26
N CYS A 210 -11.05 -1.60 -22.68
CA CYS A 210 -11.12 -1.42 -21.23
C CYS A 210 -12.45 -1.92 -20.65
N ILE A 211 -13.57 -1.63 -21.30
CA ILE A 211 -14.89 -2.10 -20.83
C ILE A 211 -14.99 -3.62 -20.91
N GLU A 212 -14.68 -4.23 -22.08
CA GLU A 212 -14.92 -5.65 -22.32
C GLU A 212 -13.87 -6.57 -21.67
N LYS A 213 -12.59 -6.18 -21.70
CA LYS A 213 -11.48 -7.04 -21.29
C LYS A 213 -11.00 -6.76 -19.86
N VAL A 214 -11.27 -5.57 -19.33
CA VAL A 214 -10.86 -5.20 -17.98
C VAL A 214 -12.06 -5.09 -17.05
N VAL A 215 -12.94 -4.12 -17.26
CA VAL A 215 -14.05 -3.83 -16.33
C VAL A 215 -14.94 -5.06 -16.14
N ARG A 216 -15.49 -5.62 -17.22
CA ARG A 216 -16.41 -6.77 -17.17
C ARG A 216 -15.78 -8.06 -16.68
N LYS A 217 -14.44 -8.15 -16.70
CA LYS A 217 -13.70 -9.31 -16.21
C LYS A 217 -13.53 -9.29 -14.69
N VAL A 218 -13.21 -8.12 -14.12
CA VAL A 218 -12.76 -8.05 -12.71
C VAL A 218 -13.77 -7.46 -11.75
N LEU A 219 -14.78 -6.72 -12.25
CA LEU A 219 -15.82 -6.16 -11.38
C LEU A 219 -17.02 -7.10 -11.24
N PRO A 220 -17.65 -7.15 -10.04
CA PRO A 220 -18.80 -8.02 -9.82
C PRO A 220 -19.96 -7.69 -10.76
N LYS A 221 -20.45 -8.67 -11.51
CA LYS A 221 -21.53 -8.48 -12.50
C LYS A 221 -22.82 -7.94 -11.89
N ASN A 222 -23.14 -8.36 -10.67
CA ASN A 222 -24.32 -7.91 -9.94
C ASN A 222 -24.22 -6.47 -9.44
N MET A 223 -23.03 -5.88 -9.44
CA MET A 223 -22.78 -4.47 -9.09
C MET A 223 -22.80 -3.54 -10.31
N LEU A 224 -22.69 -4.09 -11.52
CA LEU A 224 -22.75 -3.34 -12.77
C LEU A 224 -24.19 -3.33 -13.28
N THR A 225 -24.72 -2.15 -13.60
CA THR A 225 -26.08 -1.96 -14.11
C THR A 225 -26.07 -1.22 -15.44
N SER A 226 -27.22 -1.12 -16.10
CA SER A 226 -27.37 -0.30 -17.30
C SER A 226 -27.16 1.21 -17.06
N LYS A 227 -27.13 1.62 -15.78
CA LYS A 227 -26.87 3.00 -15.36
C LYS A 227 -25.43 3.24 -14.93
N THR A 228 -24.58 2.21 -14.96
CA THR A 228 -23.15 2.36 -14.66
C THR A 228 -22.48 3.12 -15.80
N GLU A 229 -21.83 4.24 -15.48
CA GLU A 229 -21.12 5.07 -16.43
C GLU A 229 -19.65 4.62 -16.54
N PHE A 230 -19.13 4.55 -17.77
CA PHE A 230 -17.74 4.24 -18.04
C PHE A 230 -17.05 5.46 -18.65
N LEU A 231 -16.01 5.95 -17.96
CA LEU A 231 -15.21 7.11 -18.34
C LEU A 231 -13.79 6.64 -18.66
N ILE A 232 -13.57 6.22 -19.90
CA ILE A 232 -12.29 5.66 -20.35
C ILE A 232 -11.51 6.73 -21.11
N ASN A 233 -10.29 7.06 -20.65
CA ASN A 233 -9.47 8.13 -21.20
C ASN A 233 -10.33 9.37 -21.57
N PRO A 234 -11.02 10.00 -20.60
CA PRO A 234 -12.03 11.03 -20.91
C PRO A 234 -11.46 12.28 -21.58
N THR A 235 -10.14 12.48 -21.54
CA THR A 235 -9.43 13.54 -22.27
C THR A 235 -9.00 13.11 -23.67
N GLY A 236 -9.29 11.86 -24.07
CA GLY A 236 -8.97 11.27 -25.36
C GLY A 236 -7.55 10.66 -25.39
N ARG A 237 -6.53 11.46 -25.68
CA ARG A 237 -5.15 11.01 -25.89
C ARG A 237 -4.35 10.99 -24.60
N PHE A 238 -3.69 9.84 -24.29
CA PHE A 238 -2.77 9.69 -23.17
C PHE A 238 -1.51 8.92 -23.61
N VAL A 239 -0.69 9.54 -24.44
CA VAL A 239 0.57 8.97 -24.95
C VAL A 239 1.75 9.36 -24.07
N VAL A 240 1.84 10.64 -23.66
CA VAL A 240 2.88 11.10 -22.73
C VAL A 240 2.43 10.80 -21.32
N GLY A 241 3.07 9.85 -20.67
CA GLY A 241 2.75 9.41 -19.31
C GLY A 241 4.00 9.05 -18.51
N GLY A 242 3.79 8.50 -17.33
CA GLY A 242 4.86 8.15 -16.41
C GLY A 242 5.73 9.33 -16.01
N PRO A 243 6.99 9.11 -15.60
CA PRO A 243 7.92 10.18 -15.20
C PRO A 243 8.21 11.21 -16.29
N GLN A 244 7.96 10.89 -17.55
CA GLN A 244 8.04 11.87 -18.64
C GLN A 244 6.93 12.92 -18.48
N GLY A 245 5.71 12.51 -18.20
CA GLY A 245 4.55 13.40 -18.08
C GLY A 245 4.54 14.18 -16.76
N ASP A 246 4.78 13.49 -15.64
CA ASP A 246 4.66 14.06 -14.30
C ASP A 246 5.81 13.62 -13.39
N THR A 247 5.99 14.35 -12.28
CA THR A 247 7.00 14.07 -11.26
C THR A 247 6.50 12.99 -10.31
N GLY A 248 7.38 12.05 -9.95
CA GLY A 248 7.12 11.06 -8.92
C GLY A 248 8.02 11.22 -7.70
N LEU A 249 7.44 10.95 -6.53
CA LEU A 249 8.13 10.93 -5.24
C LEU A 249 7.63 9.75 -4.40
N THR A 250 8.52 9.14 -3.64
CA THR A 250 8.17 8.12 -2.65
C THR A 250 7.15 8.68 -1.63
N GLY A 251 6.11 7.89 -1.34
CA GLY A 251 5.15 8.22 -0.29
C GLY A 251 4.09 9.25 -0.65
N ARG A 252 3.82 9.49 -1.93
CA ARG A 252 2.78 10.42 -2.38
C ARG A 252 1.44 9.76 -2.73
N LYS A 253 1.31 8.44 -2.55
CA LYS A 253 0.08 7.67 -2.81
C LYS A 253 -0.43 6.92 -1.57
N ILE A 254 -0.28 7.55 -0.39
CA ILE A 254 -0.55 6.93 0.91
C ILE A 254 -2.02 6.49 1.09
N ILE A 255 -2.96 7.13 0.45
CA ILE A 255 -4.37 6.75 0.49
C ILE A 255 -4.66 5.56 -0.44
N VAL A 256 -4.01 5.51 -1.61
CA VAL A 256 -4.02 4.34 -2.51
C VAL A 256 -3.36 3.14 -1.82
N ASP A 257 -2.29 3.37 -1.09
CA ASP A 257 -1.54 2.34 -0.37
C ASP A 257 -2.34 1.71 0.77
N THR A 258 -3.38 2.37 1.27
CA THR A 258 -4.15 1.95 2.44
C THR A 258 -5.60 1.61 2.09
N TYR A 259 -6.57 2.44 2.45
CA TYR A 259 -7.99 2.08 2.42
C TYR A 259 -8.82 2.94 1.47
N GLY A 260 -8.19 3.70 0.57
CA GLY A 260 -8.89 4.53 -0.43
C GLY A 260 -9.76 5.64 0.17
N GLY A 261 -9.42 6.10 1.37
CA GLY A 261 -10.15 7.15 2.09
C GLY A 261 -11.27 6.64 3.02
N MET A 262 -11.56 5.34 3.05
CA MET A 262 -12.59 4.79 3.94
C MET A 262 -12.12 4.69 5.39
N GLY A 263 -10.85 4.37 5.63
CA GLY A 263 -10.17 4.43 6.92
C GLY A 263 -9.37 5.72 7.06
N ARG A 264 -9.17 6.18 8.31
CA ARG A 264 -8.31 7.33 8.62
C ARG A 264 -6.86 7.01 8.30
N HIS A 265 -6.03 8.04 8.18
CA HIS A 265 -4.60 7.91 7.91
C HIS A 265 -3.79 8.86 8.79
N GLY A 266 -2.66 8.39 9.33
CA GLY A 266 -1.79 9.19 10.17
C GLY A 266 -0.78 10.07 9.41
N GLY A 267 -0.67 9.91 8.09
CA GLY A 267 0.22 10.67 7.22
C GLY A 267 1.55 10.00 6.89
N GLY A 268 1.96 8.95 7.62
CA GLY A 268 3.22 8.25 7.39
C GLY A 268 3.23 7.41 6.10
N ALA A 269 4.23 7.60 5.25
CA ALA A 269 4.47 6.76 4.08
C ALA A 269 5.12 5.43 4.47
N PHE A 270 4.95 4.39 3.62
CA PHE A 270 5.47 3.05 3.87
C PHE A 270 6.74 2.74 3.08
N SER A 271 6.70 2.94 1.75
CA SER A 271 7.77 2.52 0.86
C SER A 271 9.12 3.13 1.22
N GLY A 272 10.18 2.33 1.10
CA GLY A 272 11.54 2.74 1.44
C GLY A 272 11.89 2.71 2.93
N LYS A 273 10.93 2.44 3.83
CA LYS A 273 11.15 2.38 5.29
C LYS A 273 11.28 0.94 5.76
N ASP A 274 12.37 0.63 6.50
CA ASP A 274 12.50 -0.65 7.19
C ASP A 274 11.53 -0.77 8.38
N PRO A 275 11.25 -1.99 8.90
CA PRO A 275 10.23 -2.22 9.91
C PRO A 275 10.50 -1.62 11.29
N SER A 276 11.65 -1.00 11.54
CA SER A 276 11.88 -0.22 12.76
C SER A 276 11.08 1.08 12.77
N LYS A 277 10.64 1.56 11.61
CA LYS A 277 9.79 2.72 11.44
C LYS A 277 8.34 2.33 11.70
N VAL A 278 7.77 2.86 12.79
CA VAL A 278 6.39 2.56 13.22
C VAL A 278 5.33 3.02 12.21
N ASP A 279 5.63 4.02 11.38
CA ASP A 279 4.77 4.43 10.26
C ASP A 279 4.34 3.23 9.42
N ARG A 280 5.27 2.32 9.13
CA ARG A 280 5.00 1.11 8.35
C ARG A 280 4.57 -0.05 9.24
N SER A 281 5.37 -0.43 10.22
CA SER A 281 5.15 -1.64 11.02
C SER A 281 3.89 -1.57 11.86
N ALA A 282 3.58 -0.43 12.49
CA ALA A 282 2.37 -0.30 13.28
C ALA A 282 1.11 -0.15 12.42
N ALA A 283 1.19 0.44 11.22
CA ALA A 283 0.07 0.42 10.28
C ALA A 283 -0.25 -1.01 9.81
N TYR A 284 0.76 -1.85 9.56
CA TYR A 284 0.58 -3.27 9.24
C TYR A 284 0.01 -4.05 10.42
N MET A 285 0.48 -3.77 11.64
CA MET A 285 -0.11 -4.33 12.86
C MET A 285 -1.57 -3.93 13.02
N GLY A 286 -1.90 -2.67 12.76
CA GLY A 286 -3.27 -2.18 12.79
C GLY A 286 -4.18 -2.91 11.80
N ARG A 287 -3.70 -3.15 10.58
CA ARG A 287 -4.41 -3.97 9.59
C ARG A 287 -4.65 -5.38 10.09
N TRP A 288 -3.65 -6.05 10.63
CA TRP A 288 -3.77 -7.42 11.14
C TRP A 288 -4.79 -7.51 12.28
N VAL A 289 -4.77 -6.58 13.23
CA VAL A 289 -5.71 -6.52 14.35
C VAL A 289 -7.13 -6.28 13.85
N ALA A 290 -7.36 -5.23 13.05
CA ALA A 290 -8.68 -4.88 12.53
C ALA A 290 -9.26 -6.03 11.69
N LYS A 291 -8.44 -6.66 10.85
CA LYS A 291 -8.86 -7.79 10.02
C LYS A 291 -9.30 -8.99 10.86
N ASN A 292 -8.57 -9.32 11.93
CA ASN A 292 -8.94 -10.42 12.83
C ASN A 292 -10.21 -10.12 13.65
N ILE A 293 -10.46 -8.87 14.03
CA ILE A 293 -11.70 -8.46 14.71
C ILE A 293 -12.91 -8.67 13.80
N VAL A 294 -12.83 -8.22 12.55
CA VAL A 294 -13.89 -8.38 11.56
C VAL A 294 -14.07 -9.86 11.19
N ALA A 295 -12.99 -10.59 10.96
CA ALA A 295 -13.03 -12.03 10.67
C ALA A 295 -13.60 -12.86 11.84
N ALA A 296 -13.41 -12.42 13.09
CA ALA A 296 -14.00 -13.06 14.26
C ALA A 296 -15.54 -12.82 14.36
N GLY A 297 -16.08 -11.90 13.56
CA GLY A 297 -17.48 -11.51 13.57
C GLY A 297 -17.82 -10.54 14.71
N PHE A 298 -16.85 -9.91 15.34
CA PHE A 298 -17.08 -8.98 16.44
C PHE A 298 -17.60 -7.61 15.99
N ALA A 299 -17.32 -7.24 14.76
CA ALA A 299 -17.86 -6.05 14.12
C ALA A 299 -17.89 -6.23 12.59
N ALA A 300 -18.80 -5.51 11.90
CA ALA A 300 -18.79 -5.45 10.45
C ALA A 300 -17.73 -4.46 9.91
N ARG A 301 -17.33 -3.49 10.74
CA ARG A 301 -16.28 -2.50 10.47
C ARG A 301 -15.45 -2.31 11.73
N CYS A 302 -14.15 -2.18 11.55
CA CYS A 302 -13.25 -1.89 12.67
C CYS A 302 -12.10 -1.01 12.20
N GLU A 303 -11.86 0.07 12.93
CA GLU A 303 -10.67 0.90 12.84
C GLU A 303 -9.93 0.84 14.15
N ILE A 304 -8.60 0.75 14.10
CA ILE A 304 -7.73 0.86 15.25
C ILE A 304 -6.72 1.98 15.02
N GLN A 305 -6.50 2.81 16.04
CA GLN A 305 -5.47 3.84 16.06
C GLN A 305 -4.40 3.49 17.08
N PHE A 306 -3.14 3.67 16.70
CA PHE A 306 -2.00 3.69 17.60
C PHE A 306 -1.38 5.09 17.60
N ALA A 307 -0.94 5.56 18.78
CA ALA A 307 -0.07 6.71 18.90
C ALA A 307 1.24 6.29 19.58
N TYR A 308 2.37 6.71 19.02
CA TYR A 308 3.69 6.46 19.58
C TYR A 308 4.40 7.78 19.91
N ALA A 309 5.28 7.73 20.93
CA ALA A 309 6.24 8.77 21.22
C ALA A 309 7.65 8.23 20.94
N ILE A 310 8.53 9.06 20.40
CA ILE A 310 9.91 8.68 20.10
C ILE A 310 10.62 8.12 21.34
N GLY A 311 11.33 7.01 21.17
CA GLY A 311 12.06 6.33 22.24
C GLY A 311 11.20 5.57 23.27
N HIS A 312 9.86 5.61 23.16
CA HIS A 312 8.99 4.83 24.04
C HIS A 312 8.69 3.45 23.45
N PRO A 313 8.81 2.36 24.26
CA PRO A 313 8.57 1.00 23.79
C PRO A 313 7.08 0.61 23.73
N GLN A 314 6.19 1.41 24.32
CA GLN A 314 4.74 1.16 24.30
C GLN A 314 4.06 2.29 23.54
N PRO A 315 2.93 2.00 22.85
CA PRO A 315 2.08 3.08 22.35
C PRO A 315 1.56 3.92 23.54
N VAL A 316 1.48 5.23 23.35
CA VAL A 316 0.90 6.14 24.34
C VAL A 316 -0.62 6.08 24.36
N SER A 317 -1.24 5.62 23.27
CA SER A 317 -2.66 5.31 23.22
C SER A 317 -2.97 4.23 22.17
N VAL A 318 -4.04 3.47 22.43
CA VAL A 318 -4.67 2.52 21.51
C VAL A 318 -6.17 2.77 21.57
N HIS A 319 -6.78 3.08 20.43
CA HIS A 319 -8.21 3.34 20.33
C HIS A 319 -8.85 2.45 19.25
N ILE A 320 -10.06 1.97 19.51
CA ILE A 320 -10.86 1.18 18.58
C ILE A 320 -12.18 1.90 18.33
N ASP A 321 -12.61 1.90 17.07
CA ASP A 321 -13.91 2.37 16.63
C ASP A 321 -14.54 1.29 15.73
N THR A 322 -15.68 0.78 16.12
CA THR A 322 -16.44 -0.20 15.33
C THR A 322 -17.58 0.46 14.54
N PHE A 323 -17.66 1.78 14.58
CA PHE A 323 -18.72 2.55 13.90
C PHE A 323 -20.14 2.08 14.23
N GLY A 324 -20.34 1.61 15.47
CA GLY A 324 -21.62 1.07 15.94
C GLY A 324 -22.02 -0.27 15.31
N THR A 325 -21.10 -0.97 14.64
CA THR A 325 -21.38 -2.27 13.98
C THR A 325 -20.98 -3.49 14.83
N HIS A 326 -20.58 -3.27 16.08
CA HIS A 326 -20.13 -4.33 16.97
C HIS A 326 -21.26 -5.28 17.39
N THR A 327 -20.91 -6.54 17.51
CA THR A 327 -21.73 -7.61 18.10
C THR A 327 -21.33 -7.91 19.53
N VAL A 328 -20.16 -7.44 19.95
CA VAL A 328 -19.57 -7.53 21.28
C VAL A 328 -19.11 -6.13 21.66
N SER A 329 -19.32 -5.68 22.90
CA SER A 329 -18.95 -4.31 23.29
C SER A 329 -17.49 -3.98 23.01
N GLU A 330 -17.22 -2.75 22.56
CA GLU A 330 -15.85 -2.28 22.23
C GLU A 330 -14.90 -2.42 23.41
N GLU A 331 -15.39 -2.25 24.66
CA GLU A 331 -14.58 -2.47 25.87
C GLU A 331 -14.08 -3.92 25.95
N LYS A 332 -14.92 -4.91 25.65
CA LYS A 332 -14.51 -6.33 25.62
C LYS A 332 -13.53 -6.60 24.49
N ILE A 333 -13.78 -6.02 23.31
CA ILE A 333 -12.86 -6.13 22.17
C ILE A 333 -11.51 -5.55 22.55
N GLN A 334 -11.45 -4.36 23.16
CA GLN A 334 -10.22 -3.72 23.60
C GLN A 334 -9.45 -4.56 24.63
N LYS A 335 -10.13 -5.18 25.60
CA LYS A 335 -9.52 -6.09 26.56
C LYS A 335 -8.96 -7.36 25.88
N ALA A 336 -9.67 -7.89 24.89
CA ALA A 336 -9.25 -9.08 24.16
C ALA A 336 -8.00 -8.80 23.32
N ILE A 337 -7.93 -7.68 22.58
CA ILE A 337 -6.75 -7.35 21.78
C ILE A 337 -5.52 -7.13 22.67
N ALA A 338 -5.66 -6.51 23.85
CA ALA A 338 -4.56 -6.30 24.79
C ALA A 338 -3.98 -7.62 25.34
N LYS A 339 -4.78 -8.69 25.36
CA LYS A 339 -4.32 -10.05 25.76
C LYS A 339 -3.67 -10.80 24.61
N VAL A 340 -4.12 -10.57 23.36
CA VAL A 340 -3.74 -11.40 22.20
C VAL A 340 -2.57 -10.81 21.42
N PHE A 341 -2.42 -9.47 21.41
CA PHE A 341 -1.41 -8.77 20.63
C PHE A 341 -0.49 -7.95 21.52
N SER A 342 0.77 -7.84 21.10
CA SER A 342 1.71 -6.87 21.69
C SER A 342 1.98 -5.75 20.67
N PHE A 343 1.89 -4.52 21.13
CA PHE A 343 2.06 -3.32 20.28
C PHE A 343 3.43 -2.66 20.46
N LYS A 344 4.37 -3.32 21.13
CA LYS A 344 5.76 -2.85 21.19
C LYS A 344 6.41 -2.97 19.81
N PRO A 345 7.19 -1.98 19.34
CA PRO A 345 7.82 -2.00 18.02
C PRO A 345 8.58 -3.30 17.72
N ALA A 346 9.41 -3.78 18.65
CA ALA A 346 10.14 -5.04 18.49
C ALA A 346 9.22 -6.27 18.38
N ASP A 347 8.14 -6.30 19.16
CA ASP A 347 7.17 -7.39 19.14
C ASP A 347 6.35 -7.39 17.85
N ILE A 348 6.00 -6.21 17.31
CA ILE A 348 5.34 -6.08 16.01
C ILE A 348 6.21 -6.69 14.92
N VAL A 349 7.49 -6.32 14.87
CA VAL A 349 8.45 -6.86 13.90
C VAL A 349 8.53 -8.38 13.99
N SER A 350 8.56 -8.93 15.19
CA SER A 350 8.63 -10.38 15.45
C SER A 350 7.31 -11.09 15.11
N GLN A 351 6.15 -10.57 15.57
CA GLN A 351 4.84 -11.19 15.36
C GLN A 351 4.47 -11.26 13.86
N LEU A 352 4.84 -10.23 13.10
CA LEU A 352 4.59 -10.14 11.68
C LEU A 352 5.76 -10.63 10.82
N ASP A 353 6.88 -11.06 11.42
CA ASP A 353 8.09 -11.54 10.71
C ASP A 353 8.54 -10.59 9.59
N LEU A 354 8.75 -9.32 9.96
CA LEU A 354 8.98 -8.23 9.02
C LEU A 354 10.44 -8.08 8.54
N LEU A 355 11.41 -8.85 9.08
CA LEU A 355 12.82 -8.77 8.67
C LEU A 355 13.13 -9.60 7.42
N ARG A 356 12.18 -9.69 6.49
CA ARG A 356 12.28 -10.43 5.23
C ARG A 356 12.19 -9.46 4.04
N PRO A 357 12.79 -9.81 2.88
CA PRO A 357 12.67 -9.01 1.66
C PRO A 357 11.32 -9.29 0.97
N ILE A 358 10.24 -8.72 1.51
CA ILE A 358 8.84 -8.95 1.08
C ILE A 358 8.13 -7.66 0.65
N TYR A 359 8.82 -6.54 0.70
CA TYR A 359 8.20 -5.22 0.58
C TYR A 359 7.80 -4.88 -0.85
N GLY A 360 8.58 -5.33 -1.84
CA GLY A 360 8.20 -5.22 -3.26
C GLY A 360 6.86 -5.87 -3.60
N LEU A 361 6.45 -6.94 -2.87
CA LEU A 361 5.13 -7.58 -3.04
C LEU A 361 3.99 -6.66 -2.61
N SER A 362 4.22 -5.75 -1.67
CA SER A 362 3.18 -4.87 -1.14
C SER A 362 3.05 -3.54 -1.88
N THR A 363 4.09 -3.07 -2.57
CA THR A 363 4.24 -1.69 -3.06
C THR A 363 3.12 -1.23 -4.00
N ASN A 364 2.70 -2.05 -4.96
CA ASN A 364 1.73 -1.68 -5.98
C ASN A 364 0.33 -2.22 -5.68
N TYR A 365 -0.73 -1.46 -6.04
CA TYR A 365 -2.14 -1.86 -5.84
C TYR A 365 -2.51 -2.10 -4.38
N GLY A 366 -2.04 -1.20 -3.51
CA GLY A 366 -2.28 -1.22 -2.06
C GLY A 366 -1.37 -2.18 -1.29
N HIS A 367 -1.07 -1.82 -0.05
CA HIS A 367 -0.34 -2.66 0.90
C HIS A 367 -1.25 -3.68 1.60
N PHE A 368 -2.57 -3.49 1.49
CA PHE A 368 -3.60 -4.30 2.15
C PHE A 368 -4.56 -4.94 1.14
N GLY A 369 -5.21 -6.03 1.55
CA GLY A 369 -6.17 -6.75 0.72
C GLY A 369 -5.51 -7.64 -0.35
N LYS A 370 -4.38 -8.24 -0.04
CA LYS A 370 -3.68 -9.21 -0.88
C LYS A 370 -3.73 -10.61 -0.26
N ASP A 371 -3.61 -11.62 -1.08
CA ASP A 371 -3.63 -13.04 -0.72
C ASP A 371 -2.24 -13.70 -0.68
N ASP A 372 -1.19 -12.91 -0.93
CA ASP A 372 0.19 -13.38 -0.82
C ASP A 372 0.50 -13.84 0.62
N LYS A 373 0.88 -15.09 0.79
CA LYS A 373 1.12 -15.72 2.11
C LYS A 373 2.27 -15.08 2.89
N GLU A 374 3.19 -14.44 2.19
CA GLU A 374 4.32 -13.70 2.73
C GLU A 374 3.88 -12.45 3.48
N LEU A 375 2.74 -11.86 3.12
CA LEU A 375 2.19 -10.65 3.72
C LEU A 375 1.41 -10.98 5.00
N THR A 376 2.14 -11.17 6.07
CA THR A 376 1.67 -11.72 7.34
C THR A 376 0.57 -10.90 8.01
N TRP A 377 0.49 -9.61 7.73
CA TRP A 377 -0.57 -8.72 8.24
C TRP A 377 -1.94 -8.96 7.62
N GLU A 378 -2.02 -9.81 6.59
CA GLU A 378 -3.28 -10.25 6.00
C GLU A 378 -3.83 -11.56 6.60
N ARG A 379 -3.12 -12.20 7.55
CA ARG A 379 -3.57 -13.44 8.20
C ARG A 379 -4.74 -13.20 9.14
N THR A 380 -5.62 -14.20 9.24
CA THR A 380 -6.76 -14.23 10.19
C THR A 380 -6.53 -15.27 11.30
N ASP A 381 -5.27 -15.52 11.63
CA ASP A 381 -4.80 -16.56 12.54
C ASP A 381 -5.08 -16.30 14.03
N LYS A 382 -5.51 -15.08 14.38
CA LYS A 382 -5.85 -14.72 15.78
C LYS A 382 -7.33 -14.81 16.12
N VAL A 383 -8.18 -15.17 15.16
CA VAL A 383 -9.64 -15.29 15.36
C VAL A 383 -10.00 -16.19 16.55
N HIS A 384 -9.37 -17.38 16.62
CA HIS A 384 -9.65 -18.31 17.74
C HIS A 384 -9.19 -17.74 19.10
N ALA A 385 -8.01 -17.14 19.15
CA ALA A 385 -7.47 -16.52 20.36
C ALA A 385 -8.36 -15.35 20.85
N LEU A 386 -8.82 -14.50 19.90
CA LEU A 386 -9.74 -13.41 20.22
C LEU A 386 -11.06 -13.92 20.78
N LYS A 387 -11.68 -14.93 20.16
CA LYS A 387 -12.92 -15.54 20.65
C LYS A 387 -12.78 -16.14 22.05
N LYS A 388 -11.62 -16.68 22.37
CA LYS A 388 -11.32 -17.24 23.72
C LYS A 388 -11.05 -16.14 24.77
N ALA A 389 -10.64 -14.93 24.35
CA ALA A 389 -10.26 -13.83 25.23
C ALA A 389 -11.45 -12.95 25.66
N ILE A 390 -12.61 -13.07 25.01
CA ILE A 390 -13.89 -12.41 25.33
C ILE A 390 -14.70 -13.20 26.33
#